data_8f14ea46f63dce36b3c11b16bc5272a2
#
_entry.id   8f14ea46f63dce36b3c11b16bc5272a2
#
_cell.length_a   1.000
_cell.length_b   1.000
_cell.length_c   1.000
_cell.angle_alpha   90.00
_cell.angle_beta   90.00
_cell.angle_gamma   90.00
#
_symmetry.space_group_name_H-M   'P 1'
#
loop_
_entity.id
_entity.type
_entity.pdbx_description
1 polymer ?
#
loop_
_entity_poly.entity_id
_entity_poly.type
_entity_poly.pdbx_seq_one_letter_code
_entity_poly.pdbx_strand_id
1 'polypeptide(L)'
;MNRFLNLLAFVCFSTTLFTRVVDPVIPQIASALSVEPATAALLSTGFALPYALIQPVLGALADTLSKTRLMTICMVVMVVASVIGGFATDFHVLMVSRVIAGLAGGGVFPIALAIAGDRVPVAQRQVAIGRLLFAAMSGNLLGAFGAGVIGDLIGWRGVFFVTALIGLIGVIAAVRGFRGSADAAPGRFDLSSLGPNYRTIFSNRLAKICFGAVFFEAIFLFGIFPHMAALLQSEGEMRASIAGLVIAGFGIGGIIYTFMVSWLLAHIGERRLMLSGGAVMAFCLTAIALRLSWPLDFAIFILAGFGFYLLHGCIQVYASELAPAARGSAMALHSAFFFFGHAAGPVIYGAGLASVGLVPVLLIGAAVVLLTGFICAQRLRRPAISSRV
;
A
#
# COMPACT_ATOMS: atom_id res chain seq x y z
N MET A 1 -5.68 16.73 22.36
CA MET A 1 -5.36 16.55 20.91
C MET A 1 -4.26 15.52 20.66
N ASN A 2 -3.08 15.59 21.29
CA ASN A 2 -1.99 14.63 21.06
C ASN A 2 -2.34 13.17 21.37
N ARG A 3 -3.07 12.88 22.47
CA ARG A 3 -3.49 11.49 22.78
C ARG A 3 -4.40 10.89 21.72
N PHE A 4 -5.33 11.68 21.18
CA PHE A 4 -6.25 11.24 20.14
C PHE A 4 -5.50 10.94 18.83
N LEU A 5 -4.60 11.81 18.39
CA LEU A 5 -3.80 11.60 17.19
C LEU A 5 -2.85 10.43 17.34
N ASN A 6 -2.24 10.23 18.51
CA ASN A 6 -1.38 9.07 18.77
C ASN A 6 -2.17 7.76 18.72
N LEU A 7 -3.40 7.75 19.25
CA LEU A 7 -4.29 6.61 19.17
C LEU A 7 -4.63 6.29 17.70
N LEU A 8 -5.02 7.31 16.93
CA LEU A 8 -5.39 7.14 15.53
C LEU A 8 -4.17 6.67 14.69
N ALA A 9 -2.99 7.21 14.97
CA ALA A 9 -1.74 6.77 14.37
C ALA A 9 -1.42 5.30 14.72
N PHE A 10 -1.61 4.89 15.98
CA PHE A 10 -1.41 3.50 16.39
C PHE A 10 -2.40 2.54 15.73
N VAL A 11 -3.65 2.96 15.52
CA VAL A 11 -4.64 2.21 14.74
C VAL A 11 -4.17 2.05 13.29
N CYS A 12 -3.72 3.11 12.63
CA CYS A 12 -3.18 3.03 11.27
C CYS A 12 -1.95 2.11 11.20
N PHE A 13 -1.02 2.24 12.15
CA PHE A 13 0.15 1.37 12.26
C PHE A 13 -0.25 -0.10 12.38
N SER A 14 -1.10 -0.45 13.36
CA SER A 14 -1.49 -1.82 13.65
C SER A 14 -2.23 -2.49 12.50
N THR A 15 -2.98 -1.72 11.69
CA THR A 15 -3.71 -2.27 10.53
C THR A 15 -2.86 -2.40 9.28
N THR A 16 -1.92 -1.50 9.06
CA THR A 16 -1.03 -1.59 7.89
C THR A 16 0.03 -2.67 8.00
N LEU A 17 0.31 -3.18 9.22
CA LEU A 17 1.09 -4.40 9.42
C LEU A 17 0.56 -5.58 8.58
N PHE A 18 -0.77 -5.75 8.49
CA PHE A 18 -1.42 -6.88 7.79
C PHE A 18 -1.15 -6.90 6.28
N THR A 19 -0.72 -5.79 5.71
CA THR A 19 -0.57 -5.65 4.25
C THR A 19 0.58 -6.52 3.72
N ARG A 20 1.71 -6.59 4.45
CA ARG A 20 2.97 -7.19 3.98
C ARG A 20 3.41 -8.44 4.74
N VAL A 21 2.60 -8.93 5.69
CA VAL A 21 3.00 -10.04 6.58
C VAL A 21 3.21 -11.37 5.87
N VAL A 22 2.63 -11.61 4.71
CA VAL A 22 2.79 -12.89 3.99
C VAL A 22 4.02 -12.92 3.10
N ASP A 23 4.44 -11.77 2.56
CA ASP A 23 5.47 -11.71 1.52
C ASP A 23 6.78 -12.43 1.90
N PRO A 24 7.38 -12.22 3.11
CA PRO A 24 8.63 -12.88 3.47
C PRO A 24 8.49 -14.37 3.77
N VAL A 25 7.28 -14.83 4.12
CA VAL A 25 7.02 -16.22 4.54
C VAL A 25 6.35 -17.08 3.46
N ILE A 26 6.19 -16.55 2.24
CA ILE A 26 5.60 -17.27 1.11
C ILE A 26 6.22 -18.64 0.88
N PRO A 27 7.57 -18.82 0.87
CA PRO A 27 8.13 -20.15 0.70
C PRO A 27 7.78 -21.14 1.83
N GLN A 28 7.69 -20.65 3.08
CA GLN A 28 7.27 -21.48 4.22
C GLN A 28 5.80 -21.93 4.07
N ILE A 29 4.92 -21.01 3.61
CA ILE A 29 3.51 -21.32 3.34
C ILE A 29 3.41 -22.31 2.19
N ALA A 30 4.13 -22.09 1.10
CA ALA A 30 4.15 -22.95 -0.07
C ALA A 30 4.53 -24.39 0.28
N SER A 31 5.63 -24.55 1.02
CA SER A 31 6.09 -25.85 1.51
C SER A 31 5.09 -26.52 2.46
N ALA A 32 4.56 -25.78 3.44
CA ALA A 32 3.67 -26.32 4.47
C ALA A 32 2.29 -26.73 3.92
N LEU A 33 1.79 -26.04 2.89
CA LEU A 33 0.49 -26.30 2.26
C LEU A 33 0.61 -27.06 0.93
N SER A 34 1.82 -27.50 0.56
CA SER A 34 2.12 -28.27 -0.66
C SER A 34 1.60 -27.58 -1.93
N VAL A 35 1.83 -26.27 -2.05
CA VAL A 35 1.50 -25.48 -3.24
C VAL A 35 2.75 -24.86 -3.83
N GLU A 36 2.69 -24.49 -5.10
CA GLU A 36 3.76 -23.75 -5.77
C GLU A 36 3.98 -22.37 -5.12
N PRO A 37 5.22 -21.86 -5.00
CA PRO A 37 5.49 -20.50 -4.49
C PRO A 37 4.72 -19.40 -5.24
N ALA A 38 4.54 -19.55 -6.56
CA ALA A 38 3.74 -18.62 -7.36
C ALA A 38 2.25 -18.64 -6.94
N THR A 39 1.71 -19.82 -6.60
CA THR A 39 0.34 -19.94 -6.05
C THR A 39 0.26 -19.30 -4.67
N ALA A 40 1.24 -19.53 -3.79
CA ALA A 40 1.28 -18.90 -2.48
C ALA A 40 1.40 -17.36 -2.56
N ALA A 41 2.08 -16.82 -3.57
CA ALA A 41 2.16 -15.37 -3.82
C ALA A 41 0.79 -14.73 -4.11
N LEU A 42 -0.21 -15.50 -4.58
CA LEU A 42 -1.58 -15.03 -4.77
C LEU A 42 -2.27 -14.62 -3.46
N LEU A 43 -1.74 -14.98 -2.29
CA LEU A 43 -2.23 -14.49 -0.99
C LEU A 43 -2.11 -12.96 -0.85
N SER A 44 -1.12 -12.36 -1.50
CA SER A 44 -0.98 -10.90 -1.57
C SER A 44 -2.05 -10.29 -2.48
N THR A 45 -2.36 -10.92 -3.62
CA THR A 45 -3.51 -10.58 -4.48
C THR A 45 -4.84 -10.74 -3.72
N GLY A 46 -5.00 -11.86 -2.99
CA GLY A 46 -6.19 -12.15 -2.17
C GLY A 46 -6.48 -11.11 -1.09
N PHE A 47 -5.47 -10.37 -0.66
CA PHE A 47 -5.64 -9.21 0.21
C PHE A 47 -5.87 -7.91 -0.58
N ALA A 48 -5.04 -7.63 -1.58
CA ALA A 48 -5.02 -6.35 -2.27
C ALA A 48 -6.26 -6.09 -3.14
N LEU A 49 -6.78 -7.12 -3.81
CA LEU A 49 -7.95 -6.98 -4.68
C LEU A 49 -9.23 -6.62 -3.91
N PRO A 50 -9.62 -7.37 -2.86
CA PRO A 50 -10.75 -6.99 -2.01
C PRO A 50 -10.57 -5.64 -1.33
N TYR A 51 -9.34 -5.31 -0.92
CA TYR A 51 -8.98 -4.01 -0.36
C TYR A 51 -9.32 -2.87 -1.34
N ALA A 52 -8.96 -3.02 -2.64
CA ALA A 52 -9.29 -2.02 -3.67
C ALA A 52 -10.79 -1.89 -3.90
N LEU A 53 -11.48 -3.03 -4.02
CA LEU A 53 -12.91 -3.08 -4.36
C LEU A 53 -13.81 -2.46 -3.28
N ILE A 54 -13.45 -2.60 -2.01
CA ILE A 54 -14.28 -2.15 -0.89
C ILE A 54 -14.15 -0.65 -0.60
N GLN A 55 -13.06 0.01 -1.03
CA GLN A 55 -12.79 1.41 -0.67
C GLN A 55 -13.93 2.38 -0.99
N PRO A 56 -14.55 2.35 -2.19
CA PRO A 56 -15.68 3.24 -2.49
C PRO A 56 -16.89 3.01 -1.57
N VAL A 57 -17.13 1.75 -1.20
CA VAL A 57 -18.25 1.37 -0.34
C VAL A 57 -18.02 1.80 1.10
N LEU A 58 -16.82 1.54 1.63
CA LEU A 58 -16.46 1.93 3.01
C LEU A 58 -16.37 3.45 3.18
N GLY A 59 -15.98 4.19 2.14
CA GLY A 59 -16.05 5.64 2.12
C GLY A 59 -17.49 6.15 2.33
N ALA A 60 -18.44 5.63 1.55
CA ALA A 60 -19.86 5.98 1.67
C ALA A 60 -20.47 5.52 3.02
N LEU A 61 -20.09 4.34 3.52
CA LEU A 61 -20.51 3.85 4.84
C LEU A 61 -19.98 4.72 5.98
N ALA A 62 -18.78 5.27 5.85
CA ALA A 62 -18.20 6.15 6.85
C ALA A 62 -18.95 7.48 7.02
N ASP A 63 -19.70 7.88 5.98
CA ASP A 63 -20.55 9.08 6.06
C ASP A 63 -21.91 8.82 6.74
N THR A 64 -22.33 7.55 6.81
CA THR A 64 -23.64 7.15 7.37
C THR A 64 -23.53 6.52 8.75
N LEU A 65 -22.41 5.88 9.04
CA LEU A 65 -22.16 5.22 10.32
C LEU A 65 -21.18 6.04 11.15
N SER A 66 -21.15 5.76 12.45
CA SER A 66 -20.06 6.25 13.30
C SER A 66 -18.71 5.79 12.73
N LYS A 67 -17.88 6.73 12.30
CA LYS A 67 -16.58 6.47 11.69
C LYS A 67 -15.67 5.65 12.62
N THR A 68 -15.69 5.98 13.92
CA THR A 68 -14.90 5.26 14.93
C THR A 68 -15.41 3.84 15.14
N ARG A 69 -16.74 3.63 15.10
CA ARG A 69 -17.35 2.29 15.21
C ARG A 69 -17.02 1.45 13.96
N LEU A 70 -17.19 2.01 12.78
CA LEU A 70 -16.90 1.30 11.52
C LEU A 70 -15.42 0.88 11.45
N MET A 71 -14.51 1.80 11.79
CA MET A 71 -13.08 1.51 11.84
C MET A 71 -12.76 0.38 12.84
N THR A 72 -13.39 0.40 14.02
CA THR A 72 -13.18 -0.64 15.03
C THR A 72 -13.72 -2.00 14.56
N ILE A 73 -14.88 -2.04 13.89
CA ILE A 73 -15.44 -3.27 13.31
C ILE A 73 -14.47 -3.83 12.25
N CYS A 74 -13.96 -2.99 11.35
CA CYS A 74 -12.96 -3.40 10.36
C CYS A 74 -11.73 -4.03 11.01
N MET A 75 -11.21 -3.41 12.08
CA MET A 75 -10.07 -3.96 12.82
C MET A 75 -10.37 -5.31 13.46
N VAL A 76 -11.55 -5.47 14.09
CA VAL A 76 -11.97 -6.76 14.67
C VAL A 76 -12.04 -7.84 13.60
N VAL A 77 -12.62 -7.54 12.44
CA VAL A 77 -12.69 -8.49 11.32
C VAL A 77 -11.30 -8.88 10.83
N MET A 78 -10.36 -7.92 10.73
CA MET A 78 -8.96 -8.22 10.37
C MET A 78 -8.28 -9.15 11.38
N VAL A 79 -8.48 -8.91 12.68
CA VAL A 79 -7.93 -9.76 13.75
C VAL A 79 -8.49 -11.17 13.66
N VAL A 80 -9.81 -11.32 13.54
CA VAL A 80 -10.47 -12.64 13.41
C VAL A 80 -9.98 -13.35 12.15
N ALA A 81 -9.91 -12.65 11.02
CA ALA A 81 -9.39 -13.23 9.78
C ALA A 81 -7.93 -13.70 9.93
N SER A 82 -7.09 -12.92 10.64
CA SER A 82 -5.70 -13.33 10.89
C SER A 82 -5.63 -14.58 11.79
N VAL A 83 -6.45 -14.66 12.83
CA VAL A 83 -6.52 -15.86 13.67
C VAL A 83 -6.94 -17.09 12.84
N ILE A 84 -7.96 -16.96 11.99
CA ILE A 84 -8.37 -18.03 11.06
C ILE A 84 -7.20 -18.42 10.14
N GLY A 85 -6.47 -17.45 9.60
CA GLY A 85 -5.29 -17.69 8.77
C GLY A 85 -4.19 -18.45 9.50
N GLY A 86 -3.95 -18.17 10.80
CA GLY A 86 -2.99 -18.89 11.63
C GLY A 86 -3.36 -20.36 11.87
N PHE A 87 -4.65 -20.69 11.87
CA PHE A 87 -5.16 -22.07 11.99
C PHE A 87 -5.38 -22.76 10.64
N ALA A 88 -5.12 -22.10 9.51
CA ALA A 88 -5.38 -22.67 8.20
C ALA A 88 -4.60 -23.98 7.98
N THR A 89 -5.31 -25.01 7.56
CA THR A 89 -4.78 -26.36 7.23
C THR A 89 -4.58 -26.54 5.73
N ASP A 90 -5.22 -25.71 4.93
CA ASP A 90 -5.14 -25.71 3.47
C ASP A 90 -5.09 -24.28 2.90
N PHE A 91 -4.70 -24.19 1.62
CA PHE A 91 -4.52 -22.92 0.93
C PHE A 91 -5.81 -22.11 0.78
N HIS A 92 -6.96 -22.77 0.60
CA HIS A 92 -8.23 -22.06 0.37
C HIS A 92 -8.71 -21.35 1.63
N VAL A 93 -8.60 -22.00 2.81
CA VAL A 93 -8.91 -21.37 4.10
C VAL A 93 -8.02 -20.15 4.32
N LEU A 94 -6.72 -20.29 4.03
CA LEU A 94 -5.78 -19.17 4.15
C LEU A 94 -6.13 -18.04 3.16
N MET A 95 -6.48 -18.37 1.92
CA MET A 95 -6.90 -17.39 0.91
C MET A 95 -8.17 -16.66 1.34
N VAL A 96 -9.19 -17.37 1.83
CA VAL A 96 -10.43 -16.75 2.34
C VAL A 96 -10.11 -15.80 3.50
N SER A 97 -9.22 -16.18 4.41
CA SER A 97 -8.79 -15.30 5.50
C SER A 97 -8.17 -14.00 4.97
N ARG A 98 -7.34 -14.08 3.91
CA ARG A 98 -6.72 -12.91 3.27
C ARG A 98 -7.77 -12.01 2.58
N VAL A 99 -8.75 -12.61 1.90
CA VAL A 99 -9.86 -11.88 1.26
C VAL A 99 -10.66 -11.10 2.32
N ILE A 100 -11.03 -11.75 3.43
CA ILE A 100 -11.77 -11.10 4.53
C ILE A 100 -10.93 -9.98 5.16
N ALA A 101 -9.64 -10.24 5.41
CA ALA A 101 -8.73 -9.21 5.94
C ALA A 101 -8.57 -8.02 4.98
N GLY A 102 -8.51 -8.28 3.66
CA GLY A 102 -8.44 -7.23 2.64
C GLY A 102 -9.69 -6.37 2.57
N LEU A 103 -10.89 -7.00 2.58
CA LEU A 103 -12.17 -6.27 2.64
C LEU A 103 -12.24 -5.35 3.86
N ALA A 104 -11.85 -5.83 5.03
CA ALA A 104 -11.86 -5.02 6.25
C ALA A 104 -10.77 -3.93 6.24
N GLY A 105 -9.56 -4.29 5.77
CA GLY A 105 -8.40 -3.38 5.76
C GLY A 105 -8.60 -2.14 4.89
N GLY A 106 -9.31 -2.29 3.76
CA GLY A 106 -9.50 -1.21 2.77
C GLY A 106 -10.18 0.06 3.31
N GLY A 107 -10.90 -0.03 4.43
CA GLY A 107 -11.58 1.12 5.03
C GLY A 107 -10.80 1.83 6.14
N VAL A 108 -9.87 1.16 6.82
CA VAL A 108 -9.33 1.69 8.09
C VAL A 108 -8.56 2.99 7.87
N PHE A 109 -7.64 3.03 6.92
CA PHE A 109 -6.82 4.23 6.70
C PHE A 109 -7.62 5.42 6.15
N PRO A 110 -8.50 5.28 5.12
CA PRO A 110 -9.36 6.36 4.68
C PRO A 110 -10.29 6.90 5.78
N ILE A 111 -10.87 6.00 6.60
CA ILE A 111 -11.71 6.41 7.73
C ILE A 111 -10.90 7.17 8.77
N ALA A 112 -9.66 6.76 9.06
CA ALA A 112 -8.78 7.47 9.97
C ALA A 112 -8.46 8.89 9.46
N LEU A 113 -8.22 9.06 8.15
CA LEU A 113 -8.04 10.38 7.54
C LEU A 113 -9.30 11.25 7.66
N ALA A 114 -10.49 10.66 7.45
CA ALA A 114 -11.75 11.37 7.61
C ALA A 114 -11.96 11.83 9.07
N ILE A 115 -11.70 10.94 10.06
CA ILE A 115 -11.76 11.29 11.48
C ILE A 115 -10.78 12.43 11.83
N ALA A 116 -9.55 12.39 11.28
CA ALA A 116 -8.59 13.47 11.48
C ALA A 116 -9.07 14.79 10.84
N GLY A 117 -9.68 14.72 9.64
CA GLY A 117 -10.28 15.86 8.97
C GLY A 117 -11.42 16.52 9.77
N ASP A 118 -12.25 15.72 10.44
CA ASP A 118 -13.39 16.21 11.22
C ASP A 118 -12.98 16.85 12.56
N ARG A 119 -11.93 16.28 13.20
CA ARG A 119 -11.60 16.63 14.60
C ARG A 119 -10.38 17.52 14.76
N VAL A 120 -9.54 17.64 13.71
CA VAL A 120 -8.32 18.43 13.76
C VAL A 120 -8.55 19.80 13.12
N PRO A 121 -8.23 20.92 13.83
CA PRO A 121 -8.29 22.26 13.26
C PRO A 121 -7.51 22.34 11.94
N VAL A 122 -8.02 23.11 10.96
CA VAL A 122 -7.45 23.22 9.60
C VAL A 122 -5.96 23.49 9.62
N ALA A 123 -5.49 24.39 10.51
CA ALA A 123 -4.06 24.75 10.63
C ALA A 123 -3.15 23.58 11.05
N GLN A 124 -3.71 22.52 11.63
CA GLN A 124 -2.95 21.35 12.15
C GLN A 124 -3.22 20.07 11.35
N ARG A 125 -4.13 20.09 10.37
CA ARG A 125 -4.52 18.90 9.59
C ARG A 125 -3.35 18.30 8.84
N GLN A 126 -2.48 19.12 8.26
CA GLN A 126 -1.32 18.62 7.51
C GLN A 126 -0.36 17.84 8.42
N VAL A 127 -0.12 18.32 9.64
CA VAL A 127 0.70 17.61 10.64
C VAL A 127 0.04 16.31 11.07
N ALA A 128 -1.28 16.32 11.29
CA ALA A 128 -2.03 15.11 11.65
C ALA A 128 -1.96 14.05 10.54
N ILE A 129 -2.22 14.43 9.28
CA ILE A 129 -2.12 13.53 8.12
C ILE A 129 -0.71 12.97 7.99
N GLY A 130 0.32 13.81 8.15
CA GLY A 130 1.72 13.36 8.12
C GLY A 130 2.02 12.30 9.19
N ARG A 131 1.49 12.44 10.40
CA ARG A 131 1.63 11.43 11.47
C ARG A 131 0.95 10.11 11.12
N LEU A 132 -0.25 10.16 10.53
CA LEU A 132 -0.98 8.95 10.10
C LEU A 132 -0.25 8.23 8.97
N LEU A 133 0.26 8.97 8.00
CA LEU A 133 1.07 8.43 6.89
C LEU A 133 2.35 7.79 7.42
N PHE A 134 3.09 8.47 8.31
CA PHE A 134 4.28 7.91 8.92
C PHE A 134 3.97 6.61 9.68
N ALA A 135 2.88 6.58 10.46
CA ALA A 135 2.44 5.38 11.16
C ALA A 135 2.10 4.24 10.20
N ALA A 136 1.39 4.53 9.10
CA ALA A 136 1.05 3.53 8.08
C ALA A 136 2.29 2.99 7.36
N MET A 137 3.25 3.86 6.99
CA MET A 137 4.51 3.44 6.38
C MET A 137 5.34 2.59 7.33
N SER A 138 5.42 2.98 8.62
CA SER A 138 6.10 2.21 9.65
C SER A 138 5.44 0.84 9.86
N GLY A 139 4.10 0.77 9.81
CA GLY A 139 3.36 -0.49 9.88
C GLY A 139 3.69 -1.43 8.70
N ASN A 140 3.72 -0.92 7.48
CA ASN A 140 4.11 -1.72 6.31
C ASN A 140 5.56 -2.25 6.41
N LEU A 141 6.49 -1.38 6.81
CA LEU A 141 7.91 -1.71 6.97
C LEU A 141 8.10 -2.78 8.05
N LEU A 142 7.57 -2.52 9.26
CA LEU A 142 7.70 -3.45 10.38
C LEU A 142 6.85 -4.71 10.20
N GLY A 143 5.77 -4.63 9.40
CA GLY A 143 4.98 -5.78 8.98
C GLY A 143 5.80 -6.77 8.16
N ALA A 144 6.54 -6.30 7.16
CA ALA A 144 7.40 -7.15 6.34
C ALA A 144 8.60 -7.70 7.14
N PHE A 145 9.37 -6.82 7.79
CA PHE A 145 10.55 -7.25 8.56
C PHE A 145 10.17 -8.15 9.74
N GLY A 146 9.18 -7.73 10.54
CA GLY A 146 8.71 -8.49 11.69
C GLY A 146 8.14 -9.85 11.29
N ALA A 147 7.40 -9.93 10.17
CA ALA A 147 6.90 -11.21 9.65
C ALA A 147 8.04 -12.15 9.27
N GLY A 148 9.11 -11.65 8.67
CA GLY A 148 10.29 -12.45 8.38
C GLY A 148 10.95 -13.00 9.64
N VAL A 149 11.20 -12.14 10.64
CA VAL A 149 11.78 -12.55 11.94
C VAL A 149 10.91 -13.57 12.67
N ILE A 150 9.60 -13.31 12.75
CA ILE A 150 8.64 -14.23 13.39
C ILE A 150 8.58 -15.56 12.61
N GLY A 151 8.61 -15.48 11.28
CA GLY A 151 8.63 -16.64 10.40
C GLY A 151 9.84 -17.56 10.65
N ASP A 152 11.02 -16.98 10.88
CA ASP A 152 12.22 -17.76 11.23
C ASP A 152 12.16 -18.35 12.64
N LEU A 153 11.53 -17.65 13.61
CA LEU A 153 11.51 -18.09 15.01
C LEU A 153 10.42 -19.13 15.31
N ILE A 154 9.20 -18.89 14.82
CA ILE A 154 8.02 -19.69 15.18
C ILE A 154 7.15 -20.08 13.96
N GLY A 155 7.69 -19.90 12.73
CA GLY A 155 7.05 -20.27 11.48
C GLY A 155 5.95 -19.29 11.02
N TRP A 156 5.47 -19.49 9.80
CA TRP A 156 4.50 -18.61 9.16
C TRP A 156 3.16 -18.48 9.91
N ARG A 157 2.72 -19.54 10.63
CA ARG A 157 1.52 -19.47 11.46
C ARG A 157 1.67 -18.48 12.62
N GLY A 158 2.87 -18.44 13.20
CA GLY A 158 3.23 -17.45 14.23
C GLY A 158 3.09 -16.02 13.75
N VAL A 159 3.40 -15.75 12.49
CA VAL A 159 3.21 -14.42 11.88
C VAL A 159 1.75 -13.97 11.98
N PHE A 160 0.80 -14.84 11.64
CA PHE A 160 -0.62 -14.52 11.72
C PHE A 160 -1.10 -14.29 13.16
N PHE A 161 -0.65 -15.12 14.13
CA PHE A 161 -1.02 -14.95 15.53
C PHE A 161 -0.43 -13.69 16.17
N VAL A 162 0.84 -13.38 15.91
CA VAL A 162 1.47 -12.15 16.43
C VAL A 162 0.84 -10.91 15.80
N THR A 163 0.55 -10.94 14.50
CA THR A 163 -0.14 -9.85 13.82
C THR A 163 -1.55 -9.66 14.38
N ALA A 164 -2.28 -10.77 14.64
CA ALA A 164 -3.59 -10.73 15.29
C ALA A 164 -3.50 -10.11 16.70
N LEU A 165 -2.48 -10.48 17.48
CA LEU A 165 -2.27 -9.92 18.82
C LEU A 165 -2.02 -8.41 18.79
N ILE A 166 -1.17 -7.93 17.88
CA ILE A 166 -0.93 -6.49 17.70
C ILE A 166 -2.21 -5.78 17.24
N GLY A 167 -2.94 -6.38 16.31
CA GLY A 167 -4.25 -5.88 15.87
C GLY A 167 -5.27 -5.81 17.01
N LEU A 168 -5.32 -6.83 17.88
CA LEU A 168 -6.19 -6.87 19.07
C LEU A 168 -5.84 -5.76 20.06
N ILE A 169 -4.56 -5.50 20.30
CA ILE A 169 -4.12 -4.34 21.11
C ILE A 169 -4.62 -3.05 20.49
N GLY A 170 -4.55 -2.93 19.14
CA GLY A 170 -5.12 -1.80 18.40
C GLY A 170 -6.64 -1.67 18.59
N VAL A 171 -7.39 -2.77 18.53
CA VAL A 171 -8.84 -2.81 18.79
C VAL A 171 -9.14 -2.34 20.20
N ILE A 172 -8.44 -2.88 21.21
CA ILE A 172 -8.64 -2.49 22.63
C ILE A 172 -8.35 -1.00 22.83
N ALA A 173 -7.27 -0.51 22.21
CA ALA A 173 -6.93 0.91 22.26
C ALA A 173 -8.00 1.77 21.59
N ALA A 174 -8.52 1.36 20.43
CA ALA A 174 -9.60 2.06 19.72
C ALA A 174 -10.89 2.08 20.55
N VAL A 175 -11.34 0.93 21.07
CA VAL A 175 -12.56 0.82 21.89
C VAL A 175 -12.47 1.68 23.14
N ARG A 176 -11.33 1.68 23.84
CA ARG A 176 -11.15 2.49 25.05
C ARG A 176 -10.95 3.97 24.75
N GLY A 177 -10.16 4.27 23.71
CA GLY A 177 -9.76 5.64 23.41
C GLY A 177 -10.83 6.46 22.70
N PHE A 178 -11.76 5.80 21.96
CA PHE A 178 -12.89 6.48 21.32
C PHE A 178 -14.18 6.43 22.14
N ARG A 179 -14.18 5.85 23.34
CA ARG A 179 -15.35 5.87 24.25
C ARG A 179 -15.77 7.31 24.53
N GLY A 180 -17.08 7.59 24.35
CA GLY A 180 -17.63 8.93 24.55
C GLY A 180 -17.25 9.97 23.50
N SER A 181 -16.53 9.57 22.45
CA SER A 181 -16.31 10.45 21.32
C SER A 181 -17.58 10.58 20.52
N ALA A 182 -18.22 11.76 20.53
CA ALA A 182 -19.30 12.05 19.61
C ALA A 182 -18.74 12.07 18.18
N ASP A 183 -19.14 11.10 17.35
CA ASP A 183 -18.98 11.22 15.93
C ASP A 183 -19.96 12.26 15.39
N ALA A 184 -19.65 12.88 14.26
CA ALA A 184 -20.61 13.72 13.56
C ALA A 184 -21.92 12.93 13.36
N ALA A 185 -23.06 13.63 13.40
CA ALA A 185 -24.37 13.00 13.19
C ALA A 185 -24.33 12.16 11.90
N PRO A 186 -24.88 10.93 11.92
CA PRO A 186 -24.88 10.07 10.75
C PRO A 186 -25.55 10.78 9.57
N GLY A 187 -24.84 10.91 8.46
CA GLY A 187 -25.41 11.35 7.19
C GLY A 187 -26.36 10.30 6.61
N ARG A 188 -27.06 10.64 5.53
CA ARG A 188 -27.81 9.63 4.76
C ARG A 188 -26.82 8.85 3.89
N PHE A 189 -26.96 7.53 3.83
CA PHE A 189 -26.22 6.69 2.88
C PHE A 189 -26.65 7.09 1.46
N ASP A 190 -25.76 7.76 0.78
CA ASP A 190 -26.03 8.26 -0.57
C ASP A 190 -24.94 7.83 -1.54
N LEU A 191 -25.19 6.73 -2.23
CA LEU A 191 -24.37 6.29 -3.36
C LEU A 191 -24.68 7.06 -4.64
N SER A 192 -25.77 7.86 -4.69
CA SER A 192 -26.19 8.57 -5.90
C SER A 192 -25.19 9.63 -6.32
N SER A 193 -24.46 10.21 -5.36
CA SER A 193 -23.41 11.19 -5.62
C SER A 193 -22.13 10.58 -6.25
N LEU A 194 -21.90 9.28 -6.08
CA LEU A 194 -20.70 8.62 -6.61
C LEU A 194 -20.67 8.64 -8.14
N GLY A 195 -21.79 8.34 -8.79
CA GLY A 195 -21.90 8.34 -10.25
C GLY A 195 -21.54 9.69 -10.88
N PRO A 196 -22.18 10.80 -10.48
CA PRO A 196 -21.85 12.15 -10.94
C PRO A 196 -20.40 12.54 -10.65
N ASN A 197 -19.89 12.26 -9.44
CA ASN A 197 -18.49 12.54 -9.06
C ASN A 197 -17.51 11.79 -9.96
N TYR A 198 -17.73 10.49 -10.17
CA TYR A 198 -16.87 9.68 -11.04
C TYR A 198 -16.93 10.14 -12.49
N ARG A 199 -18.13 10.48 -13.00
CA ARG A 199 -18.26 11.05 -14.34
C ARG A 199 -17.47 12.34 -14.49
N THR A 200 -17.51 13.23 -13.51
CA THR A 200 -16.72 14.47 -13.48
C THR A 200 -15.21 14.17 -13.48
N ILE A 201 -14.76 13.22 -12.65
CA ILE A 201 -13.36 12.84 -12.58
C ILE A 201 -12.87 12.26 -13.92
N PHE A 202 -13.60 11.29 -14.49
CA PHE A 202 -13.21 10.63 -15.75
C PHE A 202 -13.38 11.53 -16.99
N SER A 203 -14.14 12.62 -16.91
CA SER A 203 -14.18 13.63 -17.96
C SER A 203 -12.89 14.45 -18.03
N ASN A 204 -12.12 14.49 -16.97
CA ASN A 204 -10.81 15.13 -16.98
C ASN A 204 -9.80 14.27 -17.75
N ARG A 205 -9.18 14.85 -18.79
CA ARG A 205 -8.21 14.14 -19.65
C ARG A 205 -7.00 13.59 -18.87
N LEU A 206 -6.62 14.19 -17.75
CA LEU A 206 -5.52 13.76 -16.93
C LEU A 206 -5.87 12.54 -16.07
N ALA A 207 -7.15 12.22 -15.87
CA ALA A 207 -7.57 11.08 -15.06
C ALA A 207 -7.01 9.76 -15.59
N LYS A 208 -7.07 9.54 -16.92
CA LYS A 208 -6.53 8.33 -17.55
C LYS A 208 -5.02 8.19 -17.33
N ILE A 209 -4.30 9.31 -17.33
CA ILE A 209 -2.85 9.31 -17.12
C ILE A 209 -2.53 9.04 -15.65
N CYS A 210 -3.18 9.75 -14.70
CA CYS A 210 -2.96 9.55 -13.27
C CYS A 210 -3.30 8.12 -12.84
N PHE A 211 -4.48 7.62 -13.21
CA PHE A 211 -4.92 6.29 -12.79
C PHE A 211 -4.20 5.16 -13.54
N GLY A 212 -3.90 5.34 -14.83
CA GLY A 212 -3.08 4.39 -15.57
C GLY A 212 -1.66 4.32 -15.02
N ALA A 213 -1.05 5.48 -14.74
CA ALA A 213 0.32 5.53 -14.21
C ALA A 213 0.42 4.82 -12.85
N VAL A 214 -0.47 5.12 -11.91
CA VAL A 214 -0.45 4.49 -10.58
C VAL A 214 -0.74 2.99 -10.65
N PHE A 215 -1.57 2.56 -11.59
CA PHE A 215 -1.86 1.14 -11.83
C PHE A 215 -0.62 0.39 -12.35
N PHE A 216 0.04 0.91 -13.38
CA PHE A 216 1.21 0.27 -13.97
C PHE A 216 2.44 0.31 -13.04
N GLU A 217 2.69 1.42 -12.34
CA GLU A 217 3.77 1.44 -11.35
C GLU A 217 3.55 0.42 -10.25
N ALA A 218 2.28 0.24 -9.80
CA ALA A 218 1.95 -0.74 -8.78
C ALA A 218 2.12 -2.18 -9.27
N ILE A 219 1.71 -2.52 -10.50
CA ILE A 219 1.93 -3.85 -11.09
C ILE A 219 3.40 -4.21 -11.05
N PHE A 220 4.23 -3.37 -11.67
CA PHE A 220 5.60 -3.75 -11.97
C PHE A 220 6.56 -3.53 -10.81
N LEU A 221 6.25 -2.65 -9.88
CA LEU A 221 7.08 -2.46 -8.71
C LEU A 221 6.67 -3.37 -7.53
N PHE A 222 5.37 -3.46 -7.24
CA PHE A 222 4.92 -4.27 -6.09
C PHE A 222 4.69 -5.75 -6.44
N GLY A 223 4.58 -6.09 -7.71
CA GLY A 223 4.39 -7.46 -8.15
C GLY A 223 5.54 -8.39 -7.79
N ILE A 224 6.78 -7.88 -7.71
CA ILE A 224 7.95 -8.68 -7.35
C ILE A 224 8.01 -9.01 -5.85
N PHE A 225 7.38 -8.21 -4.97
CA PHE A 225 7.52 -8.36 -3.52
C PHE A 225 7.17 -9.74 -2.99
N PRO A 226 6.02 -10.35 -3.35
CA PRO A 226 5.69 -11.70 -2.91
C PRO A 226 6.63 -12.79 -3.44
N HIS A 227 7.38 -12.49 -4.51
CA HIS A 227 8.34 -13.43 -5.11
C HIS A 227 9.76 -13.27 -4.56
N MET A 228 10.06 -12.17 -3.81
CA MET A 228 11.42 -11.89 -3.33
C MET A 228 11.96 -12.99 -2.40
N ALA A 229 11.15 -13.51 -1.49
CA ALA A 229 11.60 -14.58 -0.60
C ALA A 229 12.01 -15.85 -1.37
N ALA A 230 11.23 -16.25 -2.38
CA ALA A 230 11.56 -17.38 -3.22
C ALA A 230 12.79 -17.11 -4.10
N LEU A 231 12.95 -15.88 -4.59
CA LEU A 231 14.13 -15.46 -5.35
C LEU A 231 15.40 -15.56 -4.50
N LEU A 232 15.40 -15.00 -3.30
CA LEU A 232 16.53 -15.08 -2.37
C LEU A 232 16.87 -16.53 -1.98
N GLN A 233 15.85 -17.40 -1.79
CA GLN A 233 16.08 -18.83 -1.57
C GLN A 233 16.78 -19.50 -2.75
N SER A 234 16.43 -19.15 -3.98
CA SER A 234 17.14 -19.67 -5.16
C SER A 234 18.60 -19.21 -5.27
N GLU A 235 18.97 -18.20 -4.51
CA GLU A 235 20.34 -17.67 -4.37
C GLU A 235 21.05 -18.18 -3.11
N GLY A 236 20.41 -19.05 -2.33
CA GLY A 236 20.97 -19.68 -1.14
C GLY A 236 20.63 -18.99 0.18
N GLU A 237 19.84 -17.89 0.16
CA GLU A 237 19.41 -17.21 1.38
C GLU A 237 18.04 -17.73 1.84
N MET A 238 18.06 -18.60 2.85
CA MET A 238 16.86 -19.32 3.31
C MET A 238 16.05 -18.57 4.37
N ARG A 239 16.62 -17.51 4.98
CA ARG A 239 16.00 -16.80 6.10
C ARG A 239 14.89 -15.86 5.64
N ALA A 240 13.70 -16.04 6.18
CA ALA A 240 12.56 -15.14 5.95
C ALA A 240 12.81 -13.73 6.49
N SER A 241 13.59 -13.60 7.58
CA SER A 241 14.01 -12.32 8.14
C SER A 241 14.79 -11.47 7.16
N ILE A 242 15.66 -12.08 6.34
CA ILE A 242 16.40 -11.38 5.29
C ILE A 242 15.46 -10.93 4.17
N ALA A 243 14.55 -11.79 3.74
CA ALA A 243 13.53 -11.40 2.76
C ALA A 243 12.66 -10.24 3.27
N GLY A 244 12.22 -10.32 4.53
CA GLY A 244 11.48 -9.25 5.19
C GLY A 244 12.28 -7.95 5.31
N LEU A 245 13.59 -8.04 5.60
CA LEU A 245 14.49 -6.88 5.65
C LEU A 245 14.64 -6.22 4.29
N VAL A 246 14.86 -7.00 3.23
CA VAL A 246 14.96 -6.51 1.85
C VAL A 246 13.68 -5.77 1.47
N ILE A 247 12.51 -6.38 1.68
CA ILE A 247 11.23 -5.76 1.39
C ILE A 247 11.02 -4.48 2.24
N ALA A 248 11.42 -4.48 3.51
CA ALA A 248 11.33 -3.32 4.38
C ALA A 248 12.22 -2.14 3.91
N GLY A 249 13.29 -2.42 3.20
CA GLY A 249 14.14 -1.40 2.56
C GLY A 249 13.34 -0.39 1.74
N PHE A 250 12.30 -0.84 1.06
CA PHE A 250 11.40 0.03 0.31
C PHE A 250 10.75 1.13 1.19
N GLY A 251 10.31 0.77 2.39
CA GLY A 251 9.76 1.73 3.34
C GLY A 251 10.81 2.75 3.82
N ILE A 252 12.05 2.32 4.01
CA ILE A 252 13.17 3.22 4.35
C ILE A 252 13.38 4.26 3.25
N GLY A 253 13.35 3.84 1.98
CA GLY A 253 13.44 4.76 0.83
C GLY A 253 12.33 5.82 0.83
N GLY A 254 11.10 5.42 1.16
CA GLY A 254 9.98 6.35 1.32
C GLY A 254 10.18 7.34 2.47
N ILE A 255 10.73 6.91 3.58
CA ILE A 255 11.08 7.79 4.70
C ILE A 255 12.14 8.82 4.27
N ILE A 256 13.20 8.37 3.60
CA ILE A 256 14.26 9.27 3.06
C ILE A 256 13.64 10.32 2.14
N TYR A 257 12.78 9.90 1.21
CA TYR A 257 12.06 10.83 0.33
C TYR A 257 11.28 11.88 1.12
N THR A 258 10.58 11.48 2.18
CA THR A 258 9.76 12.40 2.99
C THR A 258 10.58 13.56 3.59
N PHE A 259 11.82 13.31 3.98
CA PHE A 259 12.73 14.35 4.46
C PHE A 259 13.29 15.22 3.34
N MET A 260 13.41 14.69 2.12
CA MET A 260 14.05 15.37 1.00
C MET A 260 13.06 16.06 0.04
N VAL A 261 11.77 15.74 0.09
CA VAL A 261 10.79 16.16 -0.94
C VAL A 261 10.73 17.67 -1.14
N SER A 262 10.76 18.45 -0.07
CA SER A 262 10.71 19.93 -0.18
C SER A 262 11.93 20.51 -0.90
N TRP A 263 13.12 19.99 -0.58
CA TRP A 263 14.35 20.37 -1.23
C TRP A 263 14.37 19.93 -2.70
N LEU A 264 13.96 18.69 -2.96
CA LEU A 264 13.89 18.12 -4.31
C LEU A 264 12.94 18.91 -5.22
N LEU A 265 11.75 19.26 -4.74
CA LEU A 265 10.79 20.07 -5.50
C LEU A 265 11.33 21.47 -5.82
N ALA A 266 12.02 22.09 -4.84
CA ALA A 266 12.59 23.43 -5.02
C ALA A 266 13.73 23.48 -6.04
N HIS A 267 14.59 22.44 -6.10
CA HIS A 267 15.80 22.47 -6.93
C HIS A 267 15.67 21.69 -8.24
N ILE A 268 14.89 20.61 -8.25
CA ILE A 268 14.77 19.68 -9.39
C ILE A 268 13.47 19.95 -10.16
N GLY A 269 12.38 20.23 -9.47
CA GLY A 269 11.05 20.48 -10.03
C GLY A 269 10.29 19.19 -10.38
N GLU A 270 8.96 19.26 -10.39
CA GLU A 270 8.03 18.11 -10.53
C GLU A 270 8.33 17.24 -11.76
N ARG A 271 8.60 17.87 -12.91
CA ARG A 271 8.83 17.12 -14.16
C ARG A 271 10.07 16.21 -14.09
N ARG A 272 11.17 16.76 -13.56
CA ARG A 272 12.41 15.97 -13.42
C ARG A 272 12.27 14.91 -12.34
N LEU A 273 11.48 15.18 -11.28
CA LEU A 273 11.18 14.18 -10.25
C LEU A 273 10.43 12.99 -10.83
N MET A 274 9.42 13.21 -11.69
CA MET A 274 8.70 12.11 -12.34
C MET A 274 9.61 11.29 -13.26
N LEU A 275 10.49 11.95 -14.04
CA LEU A 275 11.48 11.26 -14.88
C LEU A 275 12.47 10.46 -14.05
N SER A 276 13.05 11.07 -13.00
CA SER A 276 14.02 10.41 -12.12
C SER A 276 13.39 9.23 -11.39
N GLY A 277 12.13 9.36 -10.92
CA GLY A 277 11.40 8.27 -10.26
C GLY A 277 11.25 7.06 -11.17
N GLY A 278 10.77 7.26 -12.40
CA GLY A 278 10.68 6.20 -13.41
C GLY A 278 12.04 5.56 -13.75
N ALA A 279 13.08 6.38 -13.91
CA ALA A 279 14.43 5.91 -14.22
C ALA A 279 15.05 5.11 -13.06
N VAL A 280 14.90 5.59 -11.82
CA VAL A 280 15.40 4.89 -10.63
C VAL A 280 14.69 3.55 -10.44
N MET A 281 13.37 3.50 -10.58
CA MET A 281 12.63 2.23 -10.49
C MET A 281 13.04 1.26 -11.59
N ALA A 282 13.23 1.73 -12.83
CA ALA A 282 13.69 0.90 -13.93
C ALA A 282 15.10 0.34 -13.68
N PHE A 283 16.00 1.18 -13.17
CA PHE A 283 17.34 0.74 -12.75
C PHE A 283 17.24 -0.34 -11.67
N CYS A 284 16.41 -0.15 -10.63
CA CYS A 284 16.24 -1.12 -9.55
C CYS A 284 15.72 -2.47 -10.07
N LEU A 285 14.69 -2.48 -10.91
CA LEU A 285 14.17 -3.72 -11.51
C LEU A 285 15.23 -4.43 -12.39
N THR A 286 16.01 -3.67 -13.15
CA THR A 286 17.13 -4.22 -13.93
C THR A 286 18.24 -4.77 -13.03
N ALA A 287 18.53 -4.11 -11.92
CA ALA A 287 19.54 -4.56 -10.96
C ALA A 287 19.12 -5.86 -10.24
N ILE A 288 17.85 -6.02 -9.88
CA ILE A 288 17.31 -7.29 -9.33
C ILE A 288 17.48 -8.43 -10.35
N ALA A 289 17.34 -8.15 -11.65
CA ALA A 289 17.52 -9.16 -12.69
C ALA A 289 18.96 -9.71 -12.76
N LEU A 290 19.94 -8.98 -12.22
CA LEU A 290 21.34 -9.43 -12.14
C LEU A 290 21.61 -10.44 -11.02
N ARG A 291 20.62 -10.71 -10.16
CA ARG A 291 20.68 -11.68 -9.05
C ARG A 291 21.91 -11.43 -8.16
N LEU A 292 21.97 -10.24 -7.61
CA LEU A 292 23.04 -9.80 -6.73
C LEU A 292 22.86 -10.38 -5.33
N SER A 293 23.86 -10.20 -4.45
CA SER A 293 23.71 -10.64 -3.06
C SER A 293 22.65 -9.84 -2.31
N TRP A 294 21.98 -10.45 -1.32
CA TRP A 294 20.90 -9.83 -0.55
C TRP A 294 21.20 -8.44 0.07
N PRO A 295 22.46 -8.10 0.48
CA PRO A 295 22.73 -6.73 0.96
C PRO A 295 22.60 -5.68 -0.14
N LEU A 296 22.91 -6.06 -1.39
CA LEU A 296 22.70 -5.19 -2.55
C LEU A 296 21.21 -5.10 -2.88
N ASP A 297 20.45 -6.20 -2.80
CA ASP A 297 19.00 -6.17 -2.98
C ASP A 297 18.33 -5.27 -1.93
N PHE A 298 18.79 -5.30 -0.68
CA PHE A 298 18.33 -4.38 0.35
C PHE A 298 18.56 -2.91 -0.04
N ALA A 299 19.77 -2.58 -0.52
CA ALA A 299 20.07 -1.23 -0.99
C ALA A 299 19.25 -0.85 -2.24
N ILE A 300 19.03 -1.80 -3.15
CA ILE A 300 18.17 -1.62 -4.33
C ILE A 300 16.72 -1.36 -3.90
N PHE A 301 16.18 -2.05 -2.90
CA PHE A 301 14.84 -1.81 -2.40
C PHE A 301 14.70 -0.46 -1.70
N ILE A 302 15.73 0.02 -0.98
CA ILE A 302 15.75 1.40 -0.46
C ILE A 302 15.66 2.39 -1.62
N LEU A 303 16.48 2.21 -2.65
CA LEU A 303 16.50 3.07 -3.81
C LEU A 303 15.17 2.99 -4.61
N ALA A 304 14.59 1.79 -4.74
CA ALA A 304 13.29 1.59 -5.38
C ALA A 304 12.16 2.32 -4.65
N GLY A 305 12.15 2.27 -3.31
CA GLY A 305 11.20 3.03 -2.50
C GLY A 305 11.36 4.53 -2.67
N PHE A 306 12.58 5.03 -2.68
CA PHE A 306 12.85 6.44 -2.95
C PHE A 306 12.36 6.84 -4.35
N GLY A 307 12.71 6.07 -5.39
CA GLY A 307 12.29 6.29 -6.78
C GLY A 307 10.77 6.24 -6.96
N PHE A 308 10.09 5.31 -6.28
CA PHE A 308 8.64 5.23 -6.28
C PHE A 308 8.00 6.52 -5.78
N TYR A 309 8.41 7.02 -4.63
CA TYR A 309 7.81 8.24 -4.08
C TYR A 309 8.16 9.50 -4.87
N LEU A 310 9.28 9.54 -5.63
CA LEU A 310 9.55 10.62 -6.58
C LEU A 310 8.47 10.71 -7.66
N LEU A 311 7.99 9.60 -8.19
CA LEU A 311 6.95 9.54 -9.22
C LEU A 311 5.56 9.57 -8.60
N HIS A 312 5.25 8.64 -7.69
CA HIS A 312 3.94 8.46 -7.07
C HIS A 312 3.45 9.71 -6.34
N GLY A 313 4.34 10.39 -5.60
CA GLY A 313 4.01 11.63 -4.91
C GLY A 313 3.53 12.72 -5.84
N CYS A 314 4.14 12.87 -7.00
CA CYS A 314 3.68 13.82 -8.03
C CYS A 314 2.32 13.39 -8.60
N ILE A 315 2.14 12.10 -8.98
CA ILE A 315 0.88 11.59 -9.52
C ILE A 315 -0.26 11.80 -8.51
N GLN A 316 -0.02 11.54 -7.23
CA GLN A 316 -0.99 11.71 -6.15
C GLN A 316 -1.48 13.16 -6.02
N VAL A 317 -0.59 14.13 -6.16
CA VAL A 317 -0.96 15.57 -6.16
C VAL A 317 -1.87 15.87 -7.35
N TYR A 318 -1.50 15.45 -8.58
CA TYR A 318 -2.36 15.64 -9.76
C TYR A 318 -3.71 14.94 -9.62
N ALA A 319 -3.74 13.71 -9.09
CA ALA A 319 -4.97 12.97 -8.83
C ALA A 319 -5.90 13.74 -7.88
N SER A 320 -5.36 14.39 -6.85
CA SER A 320 -6.15 15.21 -5.91
C SER A 320 -6.77 16.46 -6.53
N GLU A 321 -6.24 16.91 -7.66
CA GLU A 321 -6.68 18.12 -8.39
C GLU A 321 -7.61 17.81 -9.59
N LEU A 322 -7.85 16.51 -9.90
CA LEU A 322 -8.71 16.12 -11.05
C LEU A 322 -10.13 16.66 -10.96
N ALA A 323 -10.69 16.71 -9.74
CA ALA A 323 -12.02 17.25 -9.47
C ALA A 323 -12.01 17.94 -8.09
N PRO A 324 -11.73 19.26 -8.01
CA PRO A 324 -11.63 19.96 -6.73
C PRO A 324 -12.87 19.86 -5.84
N ALA A 325 -14.08 19.80 -6.44
CA ALA A 325 -15.34 19.61 -5.73
C ALA A 325 -15.55 18.15 -5.23
N ALA A 326 -14.85 17.16 -5.80
CA ALA A 326 -14.96 15.75 -5.47
C ALA A 326 -13.59 15.13 -5.14
N ARG A 327 -12.72 15.89 -4.45
CA ARG A 327 -11.32 15.51 -4.16
C ARG A 327 -11.22 14.17 -3.42
N GLY A 328 -12.13 13.89 -2.48
CA GLY A 328 -12.20 12.62 -1.76
C GLY A 328 -12.44 11.43 -2.70
N SER A 329 -13.40 11.56 -3.64
CA SER A 329 -13.69 10.53 -4.64
C SER A 329 -12.51 10.31 -5.61
N ALA A 330 -11.81 11.38 -5.99
CA ALA A 330 -10.63 11.28 -6.85
C ALA A 330 -9.48 10.52 -6.15
N MET A 331 -9.25 10.79 -4.87
CA MET A 331 -8.24 10.09 -4.07
C MET A 331 -8.62 8.64 -3.77
N ALA A 332 -9.92 8.35 -3.58
CA ALA A 332 -10.40 6.97 -3.43
C ALA A 332 -10.16 6.16 -4.72
N LEU A 333 -10.45 6.74 -5.89
CA LEU A 333 -10.14 6.12 -7.18
C LEU A 333 -8.64 5.92 -7.38
N HIS A 334 -7.81 6.92 -7.06
CA HIS A 334 -6.35 6.80 -7.11
C HIS A 334 -5.87 5.60 -6.28
N SER A 335 -6.33 5.51 -5.04
CA SER A 335 -6.00 4.39 -4.15
C SER A 335 -6.52 3.05 -4.69
N ALA A 336 -7.74 3.00 -5.23
CA ALA A 336 -8.30 1.80 -5.83
C ALA A 336 -7.45 1.31 -7.02
N PHE A 337 -7.08 2.18 -7.95
CA PHE A 337 -6.23 1.83 -9.07
C PHE A 337 -4.83 1.38 -8.64
N PHE A 338 -4.27 1.99 -7.60
CA PHE A 338 -3.03 1.53 -6.98
C PHE A 338 -3.15 0.08 -6.46
N PHE A 339 -4.19 -0.21 -5.67
CA PHE A 339 -4.39 -1.56 -5.13
C PHE A 339 -4.84 -2.58 -6.19
N PHE A 340 -5.52 -2.18 -7.26
CA PHE A 340 -5.75 -3.04 -8.43
C PHE A 340 -4.44 -3.44 -9.10
N GLY A 341 -3.51 -2.49 -9.29
CA GLY A 341 -2.18 -2.80 -9.79
C GLY A 341 -1.39 -3.71 -8.86
N HIS A 342 -1.47 -3.45 -7.55
CA HIS A 342 -0.85 -4.27 -6.53
C HIS A 342 -1.42 -5.71 -6.50
N ALA A 343 -2.72 -5.88 -6.78
CA ALA A 343 -3.34 -7.19 -6.88
C ALA A 343 -2.99 -7.92 -8.18
N ALA A 344 -2.88 -7.20 -9.30
CA ALA A 344 -2.52 -7.78 -10.60
C ALA A 344 -1.04 -8.16 -10.68
N GLY A 345 -0.18 -7.43 -9.98
CA GLY A 345 1.28 -7.60 -10.01
C GLY A 345 1.74 -9.03 -9.73
N PRO A 346 1.41 -9.65 -8.59
CA PRO A 346 1.83 -11.02 -8.26
C PRO A 346 1.38 -12.05 -9.29
N VAL A 347 0.18 -11.87 -9.88
CA VAL A 347 -0.36 -12.74 -10.93
C VAL A 347 0.48 -12.62 -12.21
N ILE A 348 0.76 -11.39 -12.63
CA ILE A 348 1.55 -11.09 -13.84
C ILE A 348 2.98 -11.59 -13.66
N TYR A 349 3.60 -11.34 -12.50
CA TYR A 349 4.94 -11.86 -12.20
C TYR A 349 4.96 -13.38 -12.14
N GLY A 350 4.00 -14.02 -11.45
CA GLY A 350 3.92 -15.48 -11.39
C GLY A 350 3.81 -16.13 -12.77
N ALA A 351 2.91 -15.62 -13.62
CA ALA A 351 2.76 -16.09 -15.00
C ALA A 351 4.01 -15.80 -15.87
N GLY A 352 4.59 -14.62 -15.70
CA GLY A 352 5.80 -14.23 -16.41
C GLY A 352 7.02 -15.05 -16.03
N LEU A 353 7.23 -15.29 -14.73
CA LEU A 353 8.31 -16.14 -14.21
C LEU A 353 8.22 -17.57 -14.77
N ALA A 354 7.00 -18.11 -14.85
CA ALA A 354 6.77 -19.45 -15.39
C ALA A 354 6.95 -19.55 -16.92
N SER A 355 6.62 -18.49 -17.67
CA SER A 355 6.60 -18.53 -19.15
C SER A 355 7.88 -18.03 -19.80
N VAL A 356 8.45 -16.92 -19.32
CA VAL A 356 9.60 -16.26 -19.94
C VAL A 356 10.81 -16.11 -19.00
N GLY A 357 10.63 -16.40 -17.72
CA GLY A 357 11.68 -16.32 -16.71
C GLY A 357 11.86 -14.94 -16.08
N LEU A 358 12.77 -14.85 -15.10
CA LEU A 358 12.96 -13.67 -14.25
C LEU A 358 13.44 -12.43 -15.04
N VAL A 359 14.50 -12.60 -15.86
CA VAL A 359 15.14 -11.46 -16.53
C VAL A 359 14.18 -10.74 -17.50
N PRO A 360 13.47 -11.42 -18.42
CA PRO A 360 12.52 -10.74 -19.30
C PRO A 360 11.39 -10.03 -18.57
N VAL A 361 10.83 -10.66 -17.53
CA VAL A 361 9.74 -10.05 -16.74
C VAL A 361 10.18 -8.76 -16.07
N LEU A 362 11.36 -8.76 -15.44
CA LEU A 362 11.92 -7.57 -14.78
C LEU A 362 12.28 -6.48 -15.80
N LEU A 363 12.85 -6.82 -16.95
CA LEU A 363 13.16 -5.85 -18.00
C LEU A 363 11.91 -5.24 -18.63
N ILE A 364 10.84 -6.03 -18.84
CA ILE A 364 9.53 -5.51 -19.25
C ILE A 364 9.02 -4.53 -18.19
N GLY A 365 9.07 -4.92 -16.92
CA GLY A 365 8.68 -4.06 -15.81
C GLY A 365 9.49 -2.76 -15.79
N ALA A 366 10.80 -2.85 -15.94
CA ALA A 366 11.69 -1.69 -16.01
C ALA A 366 11.32 -0.74 -17.17
N ALA A 367 11.06 -1.29 -18.36
CA ALA A 367 10.65 -0.50 -19.50
C ALA A 367 9.31 0.21 -19.27
N VAL A 368 8.32 -0.48 -18.65
CA VAL A 368 7.00 0.09 -18.36
C VAL A 368 7.08 1.19 -17.32
N VAL A 369 7.82 1.02 -16.21
CA VAL A 369 7.91 2.07 -15.18
C VAL A 369 8.70 3.28 -15.68
N LEU A 370 9.71 3.07 -16.52
CA LEU A 370 10.45 4.15 -17.20
C LEU A 370 9.51 4.95 -18.12
N LEU A 371 8.75 4.24 -18.97
CA LEU A 371 7.77 4.85 -19.87
C LEU A 371 6.67 5.60 -19.07
N THR A 372 6.21 5.04 -17.96
CA THR A 372 5.25 5.67 -17.08
C THR A 372 5.77 7.01 -16.54
N GLY A 373 7.01 7.02 -16.03
CA GLY A 373 7.66 8.27 -15.58
C GLY A 373 7.79 9.29 -16.70
N PHE A 374 8.16 8.86 -17.90
CA PHE A 374 8.27 9.71 -19.07
C PHE A 374 6.91 10.31 -19.50
N ILE A 375 5.87 9.47 -19.60
CA ILE A 375 4.50 9.92 -19.96
C ILE A 375 3.99 10.92 -18.92
N CYS A 376 4.14 10.64 -17.64
CA CYS A 376 3.75 11.55 -16.57
C CYS A 376 4.47 12.91 -16.71
N ALA A 377 5.78 12.90 -16.87
CA ALA A 377 6.58 14.12 -17.02
C ALA A 377 6.22 14.96 -18.27
N GLN A 378 5.71 14.34 -19.32
CA GLN A 378 5.29 15.04 -20.55
C GLN A 378 3.85 15.54 -20.47
N ARG A 379 2.95 14.79 -19.85
CA ARG A 379 1.51 15.02 -19.91
C ARG A 379 0.94 15.69 -18.65
N LEU A 380 1.50 15.41 -17.48
CA LEU A 380 1.11 16.06 -16.23
C LEU A 380 1.85 17.40 -16.13
N ARG A 381 1.19 18.46 -16.55
CA ARG A 381 1.70 19.82 -16.47
C ARG A 381 0.68 20.70 -15.79
N ARG A 382 1.08 21.44 -14.77
CA ARG A 382 0.26 22.53 -14.24
C ARG A 382 0.27 23.67 -15.26
N PRO A 383 -0.89 24.29 -15.55
CA PRO A 383 -0.88 25.54 -16.29
C PRO A 383 0.03 26.51 -15.52
N ALA A 384 0.92 27.20 -16.26
CA ALA A 384 1.74 28.23 -15.66
C ALA A 384 0.80 29.20 -14.94
N ILE A 385 1.00 29.37 -13.63
CA ILE A 385 0.31 30.44 -12.88
C ILE A 385 0.79 31.74 -13.56
N SER A 386 -0.08 32.35 -14.38
CA SER A 386 0.19 33.67 -14.90
C SER A 386 0.38 34.58 -13.69
N SER A 387 1.60 35.01 -13.46
CA SER A 387 1.92 36.07 -12.51
C SER A 387 1.24 37.35 -13.02
N ARG A 388 -0.07 37.46 -12.76
CA ARG A 388 -0.75 38.74 -12.77
C ARG A 388 -0.89 39.15 -11.31
N VAL A 389 0.08 39.91 -10.84
CA VAL A 389 -0.04 40.84 -9.72
C VAL A 389 -0.08 42.21 -10.35
#